data_393aefcf1af654e4c630cb94d4aa45c4
#
_entry.id   393aefcf1af654e4c630cb94d4aa45c4
#
_cell.length_a   1.000
_cell.length_b   1.000
_cell.length_c   1.000
_cell.angle_alpha   90.00
_cell.angle_beta   90.00
_cell.angle_gamma   90.00
#
_symmetry.space_group_name_H-M   'P 1'
#
loop_
_entity.id
_entity.type
_entity.pdbx_description
1 polymer ?
#
loop_
_entity_poly.entity_id
_entity_poly.type
_entity_poly.pdbx_seq_one_letter_code
_entity_poly.pdbx_strand_id
1 'polypeptide(L)'
;MKNIHKNFTGVKALQAVDFSLRKGEIHALMGENGAGKSTLIKVLTGVYEKDGGEIFLEGNDKAVEIHSPQDAQNLGISTVYQEITLCPNLSVAENMFIGRTKGVGQNWKKMNEDADKILKSLDIPAKATQQLSSCSIAIQQMVAIARAVDMDCKVLILDEPTSSLDDKEVQKLFGLMKDLKARGVGIIFVTHFLDQVYEVCDRITVLRDGKLVGEYEIEKLPRVQLVAKMLGKELDDEAQIKDETQVYQADESVPPVFEVEQLQSNAGIKPFDFYIRKGEVNGFTGLLGSGRSECVRAIFGADRVIGGKIRKNGKEIKISKPIDAMKNGIAYLPEDRKVDGIVGDLSVRDNIILAAQVLRGFFRPFSKAQANKFADEYIKLLEIKTASADTPIKSLSGGNQQKVILARWLLTHPEYLILDEPTRGIDIGTKIEIQKLVLKLASEGMSVTFISSETDEMLRTCSRLIVMRDRKKVGEITGEDLTQSKIMDTIAGGDEKHA
;
A
#
# COMPACT_ATOMS: atom_id res chain seq x y z
N MET A 1 9.27 -14.73 22.87
CA MET A 1 8.19 -15.71 22.58
C MET A 1 8.86 -16.98 22.11
N LYS A 2 8.45 -18.11 22.63
CA LYS A 2 9.04 -19.42 22.28
C LYS A 2 7.92 -20.41 21.94
N ASN A 3 8.07 -21.08 20.81
CA ASN A 3 7.21 -22.17 20.34
C ASN A 3 5.70 -21.80 20.33
N ILE A 4 5.37 -20.61 19.82
CA ILE A 4 4.01 -20.09 19.82
C ILE A 4 3.14 -20.79 18.78
N HIS A 5 1.99 -21.28 19.24
CA HIS A 5 0.97 -21.91 18.41
C HIS A 5 -0.34 -21.13 18.47
N LYS A 6 -0.99 -20.98 17.31
CA LYS A 6 -2.37 -20.49 17.23
C LYS A 6 -3.10 -21.12 16.05
N ASN A 7 -4.26 -21.71 16.34
CA ASN A 7 -5.11 -22.34 15.34
C ASN A 7 -6.48 -21.63 15.32
N PHE A 8 -7.03 -21.50 14.14
CA PHE A 8 -8.43 -21.11 13.93
C PHE A 8 -9.11 -22.26 13.17
N THR A 9 -10.43 -22.27 13.09
CA THR A 9 -11.18 -23.31 12.40
C THR A 9 -10.68 -23.49 10.97
N GLY A 10 -10.00 -24.62 10.71
CA GLY A 10 -9.43 -24.96 9.40
C GLY A 10 -8.09 -24.30 9.04
N VAL A 11 -7.50 -23.45 9.90
CA VAL A 11 -6.25 -22.74 9.59
C VAL A 11 -5.27 -22.81 10.78
N LYS A 12 -4.05 -23.27 10.53
CA LYS A 12 -2.93 -23.20 11.49
C LYS A 12 -2.20 -21.86 11.27
N ALA A 13 -2.61 -20.83 12.01
CA ALA A 13 -2.11 -19.48 11.82
C ALA A 13 -0.69 -19.25 12.36
N LEU A 14 -0.30 -19.96 13.43
CA LEU A 14 1.07 -19.99 13.96
C LEU A 14 1.45 -21.44 14.31
N GLN A 15 2.64 -21.86 13.87
CA GLN A 15 3.14 -23.21 14.00
C GLN A 15 4.55 -23.19 14.59
N ALA A 16 4.65 -23.27 15.93
CA ALA A 16 5.92 -23.26 16.66
C ALA A 16 6.80 -22.02 16.35
N VAL A 17 6.21 -20.82 16.39
CA VAL A 17 6.91 -19.59 16.04
C VAL A 17 7.72 -19.08 17.24
N ASP A 18 9.02 -18.90 17.02
CA ASP A 18 9.89 -18.16 17.93
C ASP A 18 10.02 -16.71 17.46
N PHE A 19 10.05 -15.78 18.43
CA PHE A 19 10.28 -14.36 18.16
C PHE A 19 11.04 -13.72 19.31
N SER A 20 12.05 -12.93 19.00
CA SER A 20 12.84 -12.22 19.99
C SER A 20 12.92 -10.71 19.70
N LEU A 21 12.85 -9.90 20.76
CA LEU A 21 13.04 -8.44 20.69
C LEU A 21 14.03 -8.02 21.78
N ARG A 22 15.02 -7.24 21.43
CA ARG A 22 16.01 -6.70 22.37
C ARG A 22 15.56 -5.34 22.87
N LYS A 23 16.04 -4.95 24.04
CA LYS A 23 15.84 -3.61 24.58
C LYS A 23 16.56 -2.57 23.70
N GLY A 24 15.86 -1.48 23.34
CA GLY A 24 16.41 -0.45 22.48
C GLY A 24 16.76 -0.96 21.09
N GLU A 25 15.88 -1.77 20.51
CA GLU A 25 15.99 -2.33 19.17
C GLU A 25 14.77 -1.95 18.34
N ILE A 26 14.96 -1.67 17.06
CA ILE A 26 13.87 -1.63 16.08
C ILE A 26 13.94 -2.93 15.28
N HIS A 27 12.96 -3.80 15.49
CA HIS A 27 12.89 -5.13 14.90
C HIS A 27 11.75 -5.22 13.89
N ALA A 28 12.07 -5.47 12.63
CA ALA A 28 11.05 -5.67 11.60
C ALA A 28 10.41 -7.05 11.71
N LEU A 29 9.08 -7.12 11.60
CA LEU A 29 8.33 -8.37 11.45
C LEU A 29 7.72 -8.41 10.05
N MET A 30 8.26 -9.27 9.19
CA MET A 30 7.90 -9.34 7.78
C MET A 30 7.39 -10.72 7.34
N GLY A 31 6.77 -10.77 6.18
CA GLY A 31 6.18 -11.94 5.55
C GLY A 31 5.00 -11.55 4.67
N GLU A 32 4.55 -12.43 3.82
CA GLU A 32 3.37 -12.20 2.96
C GLU A 32 2.07 -12.02 3.76
N ASN A 33 1.00 -11.62 3.08
CA ASN A 33 -0.33 -11.60 3.68
C ASN A 33 -0.76 -13.03 4.03
N GLY A 34 -1.21 -13.22 5.28
CA GLY A 34 -1.50 -14.56 5.78
C GLY A 34 -0.31 -15.30 6.42
N ALA A 35 0.90 -14.73 6.39
CA ALA A 35 2.09 -15.35 7.00
C ALA A 35 2.04 -15.51 8.54
N GLY A 36 1.03 -14.91 9.21
CA GLY A 36 0.86 -15.01 10.65
C GLY A 36 1.29 -13.78 11.45
N LYS A 37 1.80 -12.71 10.83
CA LYS A 37 2.28 -11.48 11.50
C LYS A 37 1.26 -10.88 12.47
N SER A 38 0.07 -10.53 11.97
CA SER A 38 -0.99 -9.94 12.78
C SER A 38 -1.51 -10.91 13.85
N THR A 39 -1.46 -12.21 13.60
CA THR A 39 -1.81 -13.21 14.61
C THR A 39 -0.78 -13.24 15.73
N LEU A 40 0.52 -13.18 15.42
CA LEU A 40 1.60 -13.14 16.40
C LEU A 40 1.48 -11.88 17.28
N ILE A 41 1.21 -10.72 16.67
CA ILE A 41 0.96 -9.47 17.39
C ILE A 41 -0.26 -9.61 18.31
N LYS A 42 -1.39 -10.12 17.81
CA LYS A 42 -2.62 -10.29 18.59
C LYS A 42 -2.46 -11.28 19.73
N VAL A 43 -1.60 -12.28 19.61
CA VAL A 43 -1.21 -13.16 20.72
C VAL A 43 -0.37 -12.40 21.74
N LEU A 44 0.64 -11.63 21.30
CA LEU A 44 1.48 -10.82 22.19
C LEU A 44 0.69 -9.74 22.94
N THR A 45 -0.35 -9.22 22.33
CA THR A 45 -1.21 -8.17 22.90
C THR A 45 -2.43 -8.71 23.64
N GLY A 46 -2.60 -10.02 23.79
CA GLY A 46 -3.73 -10.62 24.50
C GLY A 46 -5.08 -10.48 23.81
N VAL A 47 -5.13 -10.08 22.54
CA VAL A 47 -6.35 -10.09 21.73
C VAL A 47 -6.76 -11.52 21.37
N TYR A 48 -5.77 -12.38 21.17
CA TYR A 48 -5.95 -13.81 21.00
C TYR A 48 -5.17 -14.58 22.04
N GLU A 49 -5.80 -15.56 22.69
CA GLU A 49 -5.09 -16.52 23.53
C GLU A 49 -4.23 -17.44 22.64
N LYS A 50 -3.01 -17.71 23.08
CA LYS A 50 -2.15 -18.71 22.45
C LYS A 50 -2.69 -20.12 22.71
N ASP A 51 -2.53 -21.03 21.77
CA ASP A 51 -2.87 -22.44 21.96
C ASP A 51 -1.69 -23.24 22.56
N GLY A 52 -0.49 -22.65 22.53
CA GLY A 52 0.73 -23.23 23.12
C GLY A 52 1.92 -22.28 23.01
N GLY A 53 3.01 -22.64 23.68
CA GLY A 53 4.23 -21.85 23.77
C GLY A 53 4.26 -20.90 24.96
N GLU A 54 5.35 -20.14 25.09
CA GLU A 54 5.66 -19.32 26.26
C GLU A 54 6.10 -17.92 25.85
N ILE A 55 5.72 -16.91 26.66
CA ILE A 55 6.11 -15.51 26.50
C ILE A 55 6.96 -15.11 27.70
N PHE A 56 8.15 -14.59 27.45
CA PHE A 56 9.06 -14.10 28.49
C PHE A 56 9.28 -12.60 28.29
N LEU A 57 9.29 -11.84 29.38
CA LEU A 57 9.61 -10.41 29.39
C LEU A 57 10.82 -10.17 30.30
N GLU A 58 11.61 -9.12 29.99
CA GLU A 58 12.76 -8.73 30.79
C GLU A 58 12.39 -8.56 32.27
N GLY A 59 13.20 -9.12 33.15
CA GLY A 59 12.98 -9.08 34.60
C GLY A 59 12.04 -10.14 35.16
N ASN A 60 11.51 -11.04 34.31
CA ASN A 60 10.69 -12.17 34.74
C ASN A 60 11.41 -13.50 34.44
N ASP A 61 11.74 -14.25 35.47
CA ASP A 61 12.35 -15.59 35.33
C ASP A 61 11.32 -16.64 34.84
N LYS A 62 10.04 -16.33 34.91
CA LYS A 62 8.94 -17.21 34.49
C LYS A 62 8.21 -16.63 33.30
N ALA A 63 7.61 -17.51 32.51
CA ALA A 63 6.71 -17.14 31.44
C ALA A 63 5.54 -16.30 31.99
N VAL A 64 5.16 -15.25 31.26
CA VAL A 64 4.01 -14.41 31.57
C VAL A 64 2.80 -14.87 30.78
N GLU A 65 1.64 -14.81 31.42
CA GLU A 65 0.35 -15.04 30.75
C GLU A 65 -0.32 -13.70 30.43
N ILE A 66 -0.81 -13.60 29.21
CA ILE A 66 -1.48 -12.40 28.70
C ILE A 66 -2.84 -12.84 28.16
N HIS A 67 -3.92 -12.51 28.87
CA HIS A 67 -5.29 -12.91 28.54
C HIS A 67 -6.11 -11.75 27.97
N SER A 68 -5.61 -10.52 28.11
CA SER A 68 -6.32 -9.32 27.66
C SER A 68 -5.35 -8.23 27.19
N PRO A 69 -5.81 -7.28 26.36
CA PRO A 69 -5.00 -6.10 26.01
C PRO A 69 -4.59 -5.26 27.23
N GLN A 70 -5.38 -5.28 28.30
CA GLN A 70 -5.04 -4.60 29.55
C GLN A 70 -3.85 -5.27 30.25
N ASP A 71 -3.77 -6.62 30.22
CA ASP A 71 -2.61 -7.34 30.77
C ASP A 71 -1.34 -6.98 30.01
N ALA A 72 -1.41 -6.94 28.68
CA ALA A 72 -0.29 -6.53 27.83
C ALA A 72 0.17 -5.09 28.18
N GLN A 73 -0.77 -4.15 28.33
CA GLN A 73 -0.46 -2.77 28.71
C GLN A 73 0.16 -2.68 30.11
N ASN A 74 -0.34 -3.43 31.08
CA ASN A 74 0.22 -3.48 32.43
C ASN A 74 1.65 -4.04 32.46
N LEU A 75 2.01 -4.86 31.48
CA LEU A 75 3.35 -5.40 31.27
C LEU A 75 4.26 -4.45 30.45
N GLY A 76 3.75 -3.32 30.00
CA GLY A 76 4.47 -2.33 29.19
C GLY A 76 4.48 -2.64 27.69
N ILE A 77 3.53 -3.44 27.18
CA ILE A 77 3.37 -3.71 25.76
C ILE A 77 2.25 -2.85 25.20
N SER A 78 2.54 -2.01 24.24
CA SER A 78 1.57 -1.10 23.61
C SER A 78 1.58 -1.26 22.09
N THR A 79 0.42 -1.08 21.46
CA THR A 79 0.26 -1.23 20.01
C THR A 79 -0.39 0.00 19.40
N VAL A 80 0.19 0.44 18.29
CA VAL A 80 -0.43 1.41 17.38
C VAL A 80 -0.77 0.65 16.11
N TYR A 81 -2.07 0.48 15.86
CA TYR A 81 -2.58 -0.25 14.71
C TYR A 81 -2.60 0.61 13.45
N GLN A 82 -2.68 -0.03 12.30
CA GLN A 82 -2.77 0.59 10.98
C GLN A 82 -3.95 1.59 10.89
N GLU A 83 -5.12 1.23 11.45
CA GLU A 83 -6.23 2.17 11.59
C GLU A 83 -6.07 2.94 12.91
N ILE A 84 -5.99 4.26 12.82
CA ILE A 84 -5.81 5.13 13.99
C ILE A 84 -7.07 5.04 14.87
N THR A 85 -6.94 4.38 16.02
CA THR A 85 -8.05 4.18 16.99
C THR A 85 -8.18 5.35 17.96
N LEU A 86 -8.11 6.58 17.45
CA LEU A 86 -8.29 7.82 18.21
C LEU A 86 -9.64 8.44 17.89
N CYS A 87 -10.15 9.25 18.82
CA CYS A 87 -11.43 9.94 18.67
C CYS A 87 -11.23 11.30 17.99
N PRO A 88 -11.59 11.48 16.71
CA PRO A 88 -11.29 12.70 15.95
C PRO A 88 -11.96 13.95 16.51
N ASN A 89 -13.10 13.80 17.23
CA ASN A 89 -13.87 14.90 17.80
C ASN A 89 -13.35 15.37 19.17
N LEU A 90 -12.39 14.66 19.76
CA LEU A 90 -11.76 15.02 21.03
C LEU A 90 -10.46 15.79 20.78
N SER A 91 -10.00 16.53 21.78
CA SER A 91 -8.69 17.19 21.76
C SER A 91 -7.55 16.17 21.80
N VAL A 92 -6.35 16.62 21.45
CA VAL A 92 -5.13 15.80 21.55
C VAL A 92 -4.93 15.28 22.97
N ALA A 93 -5.07 16.16 23.98
CA ALA A 93 -4.94 15.76 25.39
C ALA A 93 -5.97 14.73 25.80
N GLU A 94 -7.23 14.89 25.42
CA GLU A 94 -8.28 13.91 25.71
C GLU A 94 -7.95 12.55 25.11
N ASN A 95 -7.49 12.52 23.86
CA ASN A 95 -7.08 11.28 23.21
C ASN A 95 -5.87 10.61 23.90
N MET A 96 -4.93 11.39 24.43
CA MET A 96 -3.78 10.85 25.16
C MET A 96 -4.17 10.23 26.51
N PHE A 97 -5.18 10.77 27.21
CA PHE A 97 -5.53 10.37 28.56
C PHE A 97 -6.87 9.65 28.70
N ILE A 98 -7.61 9.40 27.62
CA ILE A 98 -8.88 8.67 27.65
C ILE A 98 -8.70 7.29 28.30
N GLY A 99 -9.62 6.95 29.21
CA GLY A 99 -9.61 5.67 29.95
C GLY A 99 -8.65 5.62 31.16
N ARG A 100 -7.91 6.70 31.45
CA ARG A 100 -6.91 6.72 32.55
C ARG A 100 -7.35 7.45 33.81
N THR A 101 -8.41 8.22 33.75
CA THR A 101 -8.89 9.01 34.87
C THR A 101 -9.62 8.13 35.92
N LYS A 102 -9.09 8.11 37.13
CA LYS A 102 -9.73 7.47 38.28
C LYS A 102 -10.45 8.54 39.10
N GLY A 103 -11.76 8.47 39.23
CA GLY A 103 -12.55 9.31 40.15
C GLY A 103 -13.47 10.32 39.44
N VAL A 104 -14.26 11.03 40.29
CA VAL A 104 -15.23 12.06 39.86
C VAL A 104 -14.50 13.41 39.79
N GLY A 105 -14.39 13.97 38.60
CA GLY A 105 -13.79 15.30 38.36
C GLY A 105 -12.43 15.24 37.67
N GLN A 106 -12.37 15.78 36.47
CA GLN A 106 -11.15 15.87 35.67
C GLN A 106 -10.50 17.24 35.82
N ASN A 107 -9.22 17.27 36.16
CA ASN A 107 -8.46 18.51 36.13
C ASN A 107 -7.94 18.76 34.71
N TRP A 108 -8.76 19.42 33.91
CA TRP A 108 -8.47 19.74 32.51
C TRP A 108 -7.17 20.53 32.32
N LYS A 109 -6.88 21.46 33.22
CA LYS A 109 -5.67 22.27 33.17
C LYS A 109 -4.43 21.40 33.30
N LYS A 110 -4.38 20.54 34.31
CA LYS A 110 -3.28 19.62 34.56
C LYS A 110 -3.13 18.63 33.39
N MET A 111 -4.23 18.08 32.87
CA MET A 111 -4.22 17.16 31.73
C MET A 111 -3.59 17.82 30.49
N ASN A 112 -3.97 19.06 30.17
CA ASN A 112 -3.39 19.79 29.05
C ASN A 112 -1.91 20.10 29.25
N GLU A 113 -1.51 20.51 30.47
CA GLU A 113 -0.10 20.76 30.80
C GLU A 113 0.75 19.49 30.68
N ASP A 114 0.25 18.35 31.13
CA ASP A 114 0.95 17.07 31.03
C ASP A 114 1.03 16.59 29.57
N ALA A 115 -0.06 16.74 28.79
CA ALA A 115 -0.06 16.47 27.35
C ALA A 115 0.99 17.33 26.61
N ASP A 116 1.03 18.65 26.86
CA ASP A 116 1.99 19.55 26.22
C ASP A 116 3.44 19.18 26.56
N LYS A 117 3.71 18.71 27.79
CA LYS A 117 5.05 18.21 28.17
C LYS A 117 5.45 16.98 27.36
N ILE A 118 4.53 16.01 27.20
CA ILE A 118 4.79 14.79 26.43
C ILE A 118 5.01 15.13 24.97
N LEU A 119 4.14 15.94 24.36
CA LEU A 119 4.24 16.37 22.97
C LEU A 119 5.59 17.05 22.71
N LYS A 120 6.02 17.95 23.59
CA LYS A 120 7.34 18.62 23.52
C LYS A 120 8.49 17.64 23.67
N SER A 121 8.39 16.66 24.59
CA SER A 121 9.46 15.69 24.82
C SER A 121 9.70 14.75 23.64
N LEU A 122 8.69 14.62 22.75
CA LEU A 122 8.70 13.78 21.57
C LEU A 122 8.74 14.60 20.25
N ASP A 123 8.93 15.92 20.35
CA ASP A 123 8.98 16.87 19.22
C ASP A 123 7.75 16.77 18.29
N ILE A 124 6.56 16.55 18.88
CA ILE A 124 5.30 16.46 18.13
C ILE A 124 4.70 17.86 17.97
N PRO A 125 4.53 18.38 16.74
CA PRO A 125 4.04 19.74 16.48
C PRO A 125 2.51 19.83 16.61
N ALA A 126 1.98 19.55 17.81
CA ALA A 126 0.55 19.66 18.14
C ALA A 126 0.37 20.39 19.49
N LYS A 127 -0.80 20.98 19.70
CA LYS A 127 -1.19 21.57 20.99
C LYS A 127 -2.14 20.63 21.72
N ALA A 128 -2.01 20.53 23.03
CA ALA A 128 -2.87 19.69 23.88
C ALA A 128 -4.37 19.95 23.66
N THR A 129 -4.76 21.21 23.49
CA THR A 129 -6.16 21.64 23.32
C THR A 129 -6.66 21.58 21.86
N GLN A 130 -5.79 21.27 20.91
CA GLN A 130 -6.14 21.17 19.49
C GLN A 130 -7.05 19.97 19.25
N GLN A 131 -8.11 20.14 18.46
CA GLN A 131 -8.98 19.03 18.07
C GLN A 131 -8.22 18.08 17.13
N LEU A 132 -8.29 16.77 17.40
CA LEU A 132 -7.50 15.78 16.68
C LEU A 132 -7.82 15.75 15.17
N SER A 133 -9.07 15.94 14.78
CA SER A 133 -9.48 15.99 13.37
C SER A 133 -8.85 17.14 12.57
N SER A 134 -8.32 18.16 13.23
CA SER A 134 -7.60 19.27 12.58
C SER A 134 -6.11 18.98 12.35
N CYS A 135 -5.61 17.86 12.88
CA CYS A 135 -4.24 17.41 12.70
C CYS A 135 -4.08 16.56 11.42
N SER A 136 -2.91 16.62 10.77
CA SER A 136 -2.59 15.67 9.69
C SER A 136 -2.57 14.24 10.20
N ILE A 137 -2.72 13.27 9.30
CA ILE A 137 -2.68 11.84 9.65
C ILE A 137 -1.37 11.50 10.36
N ALA A 138 -0.25 12.07 9.92
CA ALA A 138 1.05 11.89 10.57
C ALA A 138 1.06 12.36 12.01
N ILE A 139 0.50 13.54 12.28
CA ILE A 139 0.40 14.06 13.66
C ILE A 139 -0.50 13.16 14.51
N GLN A 140 -1.63 12.71 13.96
CA GLN A 140 -2.53 11.77 14.65
C GLN A 140 -1.79 10.47 15.01
N GLN A 141 -0.97 9.94 14.08
CA GLN A 141 -0.13 8.76 14.32
C GLN A 141 0.88 9.00 15.45
N MET A 142 1.57 10.15 15.42
CA MET A 142 2.51 10.52 16.48
C MET A 142 1.82 10.70 17.85
N VAL A 143 0.59 11.22 17.88
CA VAL A 143 -0.23 11.31 19.10
C VAL A 143 -0.60 9.93 19.65
N ALA A 144 -0.92 8.96 18.74
CA ALA A 144 -1.16 7.58 19.16
C ALA A 144 0.08 6.93 19.78
N ILE A 145 1.28 7.20 19.20
CA ILE A 145 2.56 6.76 19.76
C ILE A 145 2.83 7.44 21.11
N ALA A 146 2.63 8.76 21.21
CA ALA A 146 2.80 9.50 22.46
C ALA A 146 1.91 8.95 23.60
N ARG A 147 0.66 8.61 23.27
CA ARG A 147 -0.27 7.93 24.19
C ARG A 147 0.29 6.57 24.67
N ALA A 148 0.84 5.77 23.76
CA ALA A 148 1.41 4.47 24.07
C ALA A 148 2.65 4.59 24.98
N VAL A 149 3.55 5.52 24.65
CA VAL A 149 4.82 5.74 25.37
C VAL A 149 4.62 6.27 26.78
N ASP A 150 3.61 7.15 27.00
CA ASP A 150 3.29 7.69 28.34
C ASP A 150 2.79 6.63 29.34
N MET A 151 2.54 5.41 28.87
CA MET A 151 2.12 4.26 29.69
C MET A 151 3.29 3.37 30.15
N ASP A 152 4.48 3.91 30.33
CA ASP A 152 5.68 3.15 30.70
C ASP A 152 5.98 1.99 29.70
N CYS A 153 5.90 2.32 28.42
CA CYS A 153 6.02 1.38 27.32
C CYS A 153 7.45 0.81 27.24
N LYS A 154 7.57 -0.50 27.34
CA LYS A 154 8.82 -1.25 27.12
C LYS A 154 8.91 -1.82 25.71
N VAL A 155 7.76 -2.23 25.18
CA VAL A 155 7.59 -2.80 23.85
C VAL A 155 6.52 -2.03 23.11
N LEU A 156 6.90 -1.35 22.03
CA LEU A 156 6.00 -0.62 21.14
C LEU A 156 5.82 -1.39 19.83
N ILE A 157 4.59 -1.72 19.49
CA ILE A 157 4.25 -2.38 18.22
C ILE A 157 3.65 -1.32 17.30
N LEU A 158 4.22 -1.18 16.12
CA LEU A 158 3.77 -0.29 15.06
C LEU A 158 3.35 -1.14 13.86
N ASP A 159 2.05 -1.22 13.62
CA ASP A 159 1.48 -2.02 12.53
C ASP A 159 1.14 -1.13 11.34
N GLU A 160 1.96 -1.20 10.28
CA GLU A 160 1.89 -0.39 9.05
C GLU A 160 1.75 1.13 9.28
N PRO A 161 2.56 1.76 10.15
CA PRO A 161 2.35 3.14 10.57
C PRO A 161 2.61 4.17 9.47
N THR A 162 3.22 3.77 8.35
CA THR A 162 3.65 4.66 7.26
C THR A 162 2.75 4.60 6.03
N SER A 163 1.74 3.73 6.01
CA SER A 163 0.93 3.45 4.81
C SER A 163 0.17 4.66 4.23
N SER A 164 -0.02 5.72 5.02
CA SER A 164 -0.74 6.94 4.63
C SER A 164 0.07 8.22 4.81
N LEU A 165 1.39 8.11 4.95
CA LEU A 165 2.30 9.22 5.20
C LEU A 165 3.12 9.57 3.94
N ASP A 166 3.44 10.85 3.77
CA ASP A 166 4.42 11.29 2.78
C ASP A 166 5.87 11.05 3.28
N ASP A 167 6.87 11.19 2.39
CA ASP A 167 8.28 10.92 2.73
C ASP A 167 8.79 11.78 3.89
N LYS A 168 8.37 13.05 3.98
CA LYS A 168 8.79 13.95 5.07
C LYS A 168 8.16 13.53 6.40
N GLU A 169 6.92 13.07 6.36
CA GLU A 169 6.19 12.57 7.51
C GLU A 169 6.79 11.24 7.99
N VAL A 170 7.17 10.35 7.05
CA VAL A 170 7.89 9.10 7.34
C VAL A 170 9.20 9.39 8.06
N GLN A 171 10.00 10.36 7.58
CA GLN A 171 11.26 10.73 8.21
C GLN A 171 11.08 11.26 9.64
N LYS A 172 10.01 12.03 9.91
CA LYS A 172 9.69 12.47 11.28
C LYS A 172 9.32 11.29 12.18
N LEU A 173 8.53 10.34 11.67
CA LEU A 173 8.21 9.12 12.41
C LEU A 173 9.47 8.30 12.72
N PHE A 174 10.39 8.16 11.76
CA PHE A 174 11.66 7.46 11.98
C PHE A 174 12.56 8.18 13.00
N GLY A 175 12.57 9.51 13.00
CA GLY A 175 13.21 10.29 14.06
C GLY A 175 12.66 9.93 15.45
N LEU A 176 11.33 9.94 15.60
CA LEU A 176 10.66 9.54 16.83
C LEU A 176 10.99 8.10 17.24
N MET A 177 10.99 7.15 16.30
CA MET A 177 11.35 5.74 16.58
C MET A 177 12.79 5.61 17.07
N LYS A 178 13.74 6.34 16.45
CA LYS A 178 15.16 6.36 16.86
C LYS A 178 15.32 6.94 18.27
N ASP A 179 14.58 7.99 18.62
CA ASP A 179 14.59 8.57 19.96
C ASP A 179 14.05 7.62 21.02
N LEU A 180 12.94 6.91 20.70
CA LEU A 180 12.38 5.90 21.60
C LEU A 180 13.33 4.71 21.79
N LYS A 181 13.96 4.24 20.72
CA LYS A 181 15.03 3.23 20.76
C LYS A 181 16.16 3.67 21.70
N ALA A 182 16.64 4.90 21.58
CA ALA A 182 17.70 5.45 22.44
C ALA A 182 17.28 5.51 23.92
N ARG A 183 15.99 5.66 24.22
CA ARG A 183 15.43 5.58 25.57
C ARG A 183 15.25 4.13 26.07
N GLY A 184 15.61 3.12 25.26
CA GLY A 184 15.55 1.71 25.62
C GLY A 184 14.23 1.02 25.30
N VAL A 185 13.30 1.65 24.57
CA VAL A 185 12.05 1.01 24.09
C VAL A 185 12.40 0.04 22.97
N GLY A 186 11.95 -1.22 23.07
CA GLY A 186 12.00 -2.16 21.98
C GLY A 186 10.81 -1.94 21.03
N ILE A 187 11.06 -1.82 19.73
CA ILE A 187 10.04 -1.50 18.74
C ILE A 187 9.86 -2.67 17.78
N ILE A 188 8.64 -3.20 17.66
CA ILE A 188 8.27 -4.13 16.60
C ILE A 188 7.65 -3.31 15.47
N PHE A 189 8.31 -3.29 14.32
CA PHE A 189 7.89 -2.53 13.16
C PHE A 189 7.38 -3.47 12.06
N VAL A 190 6.08 -3.39 11.79
CA VAL A 190 5.45 -4.18 10.72
C VAL A 190 5.21 -3.26 9.54
N THR A 191 5.78 -3.61 8.41
CA THR A 191 5.61 -2.87 7.15
C THR A 191 5.82 -3.82 5.98
N HIS A 192 5.32 -3.44 4.81
CA HIS A 192 5.61 -4.10 3.54
C HIS A 192 6.60 -3.30 2.68
N PHE A 193 7.04 -2.12 3.15
CA PHE A 193 8.02 -1.27 2.46
C PHE A 193 9.45 -1.68 2.84
N LEU A 194 10.13 -2.39 1.94
CA LEU A 194 11.50 -2.87 2.18
C LEU A 194 12.49 -1.74 2.48
N ASP A 195 12.41 -0.63 1.73
CA ASP A 195 13.30 0.52 1.92
C ASP A 195 13.27 1.05 3.34
N GLN A 196 12.08 1.14 3.93
CA GLN A 196 11.89 1.58 5.31
C GLN A 196 12.53 0.64 6.32
N VAL A 197 12.44 -0.68 6.06
CA VAL A 197 13.08 -1.69 6.93
C VAL A 197 14.60 -1.52 6.93
N TYR A 198 15.19 -1.34 5.75
CA TYR A 198 16.64 -1.14 5.62
C TYR A 198 17.14 0.20 6.16
N GLU A 199 16.26 1.20 6.24
CA GLU A 199 16.60 2.53 6.74
C GLU A 199 16.59 2.62 8.28
N VAL A 200 15.65 1.93 8.95
CA VAL A 200 15.41 2.19 10.38
C VAL A 200 15.57 0.96 11.28
N CYS A 201 15.51 -0.27 10.76
CA CYS A 201 15.52 -1.49 11.56
C CYS A 201 16.95 -2.03 11.78
N ASP A 202 17.14 -2.68 12.91
CA ASP A 202 18.39 -3.38 13.26
C ASP A 202 18.34 -4.84 12.82
N ARG A 203 17.20 -5.49 13.08
CA ARG A 203 16.98 -6.92 12.80
C ARG A 203 15.63 -7.13 12.16
N ILE A 204 15.46 -8.30 11.58
CA ILE A 204 14.23 -8.71 10.92
C ILE A 204 13.90 -10.16 11.23
N THR A 205 12.65 -10.43 11.54
CA THR A 205 12.05 -11.76 11.55
C THR A 205 11.16 -11.95 10.35
N VAL A 206 11.39 -13.03 9.61
CA VAL A 206 10.58 -13.39 8.43
C VAL A 206 9.68 -14.57 8.78
N LEU A 207 8.37 -14.36 8.59
CA LEU A 207 7.35 -15.42 8.72
C LEU A 207 6.82 -15.82 7.35
N ARG A 208 6.49 -17.10 7.18
CA ARG A 208 5.79 -17.63 6.00
C ARG A 208 4.90 -18.81 6.41
N ASP A 209 3.64 -18.80 5.96
CA ASP A 209 2.64 -19.84 6.22
C ASP A 209 2.53 -20.24 7.71
N GLY A 210 2.59 -19.23 8.59
CA GLY A 210 2.53 -19.43 10.04
C GLY A 210 3.78 -20.00 10.67
N LYS A 211 4.91 -20.03 9.99
CA LYS A 211 6.20 -20.57 10.47
C LYS A 211 7.28 -19.51 10.43
N LEU A 212 8.26 -19.64 11.32
CA LEU A 212 9.49 -18.85 11.28
C LEU A 212 10.37 -19.33 10.12
N VAL A 213 10.69 -18.43 9.17
CA VAL A 213 11.70 -18.67 8.12
C VAL A 213 13.10 -18.39 8.66
N GLY A 214 13.24 -17.33 9.44
CA GLY A 214 14.49 -16.98 10.09
C GLY A 214 14.48 -15.58 10.67
N GLU A 215 15.53 -15.29 11.44
CA GLU A 215 15.83 -14.01 12.06
C GLU A 215 17.21 -13.55 11.59
N TYR A 216 17.33 -12.29 11.15
CA TYR A 216 18.54 -11.78 10.50
C TYR A 216 18.87 -10.37 10.97
N GLU A 217 20.15 -10.02 11.01
CA GLU A 217 20.63 -8.64 11.11
C GLU A 217 20.49 -7.96 9.74
N ILE A 218 19.88 -6.79 9.68
CA ILE A 218 19.58 -6.09 8.41
C ILE A 218 20.86 -5.80 7.63
N GLU A 219 21.94 -5.37 8.27
CA GLU A 219 23.21 -5.06 7.62
C GLU A 219 23.81 -6.26 6.87
N LYS A 220 23.47 -7.49 7.29
CA LYS A 220 24.02 -8.73 6.73
C LYS A 220 23.07 -9.42 5.74
N LEU A 221 21.86 -8.91 5.54
CA LEU A 221 20.86 -9.53 4.69
C LEU A 221 20.62 -8.69 3.42
N PRO A 222 21.15 -9.06 2.26
CA PRO A 222 20.83 -8.39 1.00
C PRO A 222 19.32 -8.42 0.69
N ARG A 223 18.79 -7.34 0.10
CA ARG A 223 17.35 -7.18 -0.21
C ARG A 223 16.80 -8.37 -1.02
N VAL A 224 17.54 -8.79 -2.05
CA VAL A 224 17.17 -9.94 -2.91
C VAL A 224 16.99 -11.21 -2.10
N GLN A 225 17.90 -11.47 -1.14
CA GLN A 225 17.78 -12.63 -0.26
C GLN A 225 16.58 -12.55 0.69
N LEU A 226 16.25 -11.34 1.17
CA LEU A 226 15.07 -11.12 2.00
C LEU A 226 13.81 -11.47 1.22
N VAL A 227 13.67 -10.95 0.00
CA VAL A 227 12.51 -11.23 -0.87
C VAL A 227 12.40 -12.73 -1.17
N ALA A 228 13.50 -13.37 -1.55
CA ALA A 228 13.53 -14.83 -1.80
C ALA A 228 13.06 -15.63 -0.58
N LYS A 229 13.49 -15.26 0.64
CA LYS A 229 13.06 -15.90 1.89
C LYS A 229 11.58 -15.68 2.19
N MET A 230 11.05 -14.49 1.90
CA MET A 230 9.62 -14.19 2.07
C MET A 230 8.75 -15.00 1.11
N LEU A 231 9.16 -15.10 -0.16
CA LEU A 231 8.43 -15.81 -1.22
C LEU A 231 8.61 -17.33 -1.16
N GLY A 232 9.66 -17.82 -0.49
CA GLY A 232 10.00 -19.26 -0.47
C GLY A 232 10.54 -19.79 -1.78
N LYS A 233 11.11 -18.90 -2.59
CA LYS A 233 11.71 -19.22 -3.89
C LYS A 233 13.22 -19.21 -3.77
N GLU A 234 13.90 -20.02 -4.58
CA GLU A 234 15.34 -19.94 -4.71
C GLU A 234 15.74 -18.68 -5.48
N LEU A 235 16.97 -18.18 -5.28
CA LEU A 235 17.48 -16.91 -5.81
C LEU A 235 17.43 -16.79 -7.35
N ASP A 236 17.27 -17.90 -8.06
CA ASP A 236 17.23 -17.94 -9.54
C ASP A 236 15.97 -17.27 -10.14
N ASP A 237 14.88 -17.15 -9.39
CA ASP A 237 13.62 -16.56 -9.90
C ASP A 237 13.67 -15.03 -10.06
N GLU A 238 14.50 -14.30 -9.30
CA GLU A 238 14.65 -12.84 -9.52
C GLU A 238 15.63 -12.50 -10.67
N ALA A 239 16.62 -13.34 -10.89
CA ALA A 239 17.45 -13.25 -12.10
C ALA A 239 16.59 -13.52 -13.36
N GLN A 240 15.65 -14.47 -13.28
CA GLN A 240 14.68 -14.74 -14.34
C GLN A 240 13.72 -13.59 -14.59
N ILE A 241 13.32 -12.80 -13.55
CA ILE A 241 12.50 -11.59 -13.78
C ILE A 241 13.25 -10.56 -14.63
N LYS A 242 14.58 -10.44 -14.49
CA LYS A 242 15.41 -9.57 -15.35
C LYS A 242 15.64 -10.15 -16.75
N ASP A 243 15.73 -11.48 -16.89
CA ASP A 243 15.96 -12.14 -18.17
C ASP A 243 14.68 -12.43 -18.96
N GLU A 244 13.55 -12.73 -18.28
CA GLU A 244 12.24 -12.92 -18.93
C GLU A 244 11.50 -11.62 -19.22
N THR A 245 11.85 -10.51 -18.57
CA THR A 245 11.31 -9.18 -18.81
C THR A 245 12.21 -8.38 -19.75
N GLN A 246 12.34 -8.79 -21.00
CA GLN A 246 12.52 -7.79 -22.03
C GLN A 246 11.28 -6.90 -21.97
N VAL A 247 11.44 -5.72 -21.36
CA VAL A 247 10.39 -4.67 -21.41
C VAL A 247 10.06 -4.51 -22.88
N TYR A 248 8.85 -4.89 -23.28
CA TYR A 248 8.42 -4.80 -24.67
C TYR A 248 8.55 -3.35 -25.13
N GLN A 249 9.54 -3.07 -25.94
CA GLN A 249 9.71 -1.77 -26.57
C GLN A 249 8.70 -1.69 -27.72
N ALA A 250 7.74 -0.79 -27.57
CA ALA A 250 6.82 -0.52 -28.65
C ALA A 250 7.60 -0.06 -29.88
N ASP A 251 7.25 -0.59 -31.05
CA ASP A 251 7.87 -0.18 -32.32
C ASP A 251 7.58 1.32 -32.53
N GLU A 252 8.64 2.11 -32.56
CA GLU A 252 8.54 3.57 -32.75
C GLU A 252 7.98 3.96 -34.11
N SER A 253 8.02 3.08 -35.10
CA SER A 253 7.41 3.30 -36.40
C SER A 253 5.89 3.20 -36.40
N VAL A 254 5.29 2.57 -35.35
CA VAL A 254 3.85 2.41 -35.20
C VAL A 254 3.23 3.70 -34.63
N PRO A 255 2.21 4.29 -35.30
CA PRO A 255 1.55 5.48 -34.78
C PRO A 255 0.86 5.20 -33.42
N PRO A 256 0.74 6.24 -32.57
CA PRO A 256 0.06 6.10 -31.29
C PRO A 256 -1.40 5.64 -31.42
N VAL A 257 -1.83 4.77 -30.49
CA VAL A 257 -3.22 4.34 -30.39
C VAL A 257 -4.06 5.43 -29.74
N PHE A 258 -3.52 6.06 -28.67
CA PHE A 258 -4.12 7.21 -28.01
C PHE A 258 -3.13 8.34 -27.89
N GLU A 259 -3.63 9.57 -28.10
CA GLU A 259 -2.88 10.81 -27.98
C GLU A 259 -3.72 11.86 -27.24
N VAL A 260 -3.08 12.65 -26.43
CA VAL A 260 -3.67 13.85 -25.82
C VAL A 260 -2.81 15.06 -26.18
N GLU A 261 -3.45 16.15 -26.57
CA GLU A 261 -2.81 17.41 -26.88
C GLU A 261 -3.30 18.48 -25.94
N GLN A 262 -2.38 19.13 -25.23
CA GLN A 262 -2.63 20.24 -24.30
C GLN A 262 -3.79 19.97 -23.34
N LEU A 263 -3.89 18.70 -22.84
CA LEU A 263 -4.99 18.30 -21.98
C LEU A 263 -4.90 19.01 -20.63
N GLN A 264 -6.03 19.54 -20.18
CA GLN A 264 -6.19 20.22 -18.90
C GLN A 264 -7.46 19.74 -18.22
N SER A 265 -7.45 19.69 -16.88
CA SER A 265 -8.63 19.33 -16.11
C SER A 265 -8.91 20.31 -14.97
N ASN A 266 -10.13 20.25 -14.45
CA ASN A 266 -10.55 21.04 -13.28
C ASN A 266 -9.83 20.61 -11.98
N ALA A 267 -9.09 19.50 -11.99
CA ALA A 267 -8.21 19.06 -10.91
C ALA A 267 -6.89 19.86 -10.85
N GLY A 268 -6.71 20.86 -11.73
CA GLY A 268 -5.57 21.78 -11.70
C GLY A 268 -4.34 21.31 -12.46
N ILE A 269 -4.46 20.25 -13.29
CA ILE A 269 -3.39 19.82 -14.19
C ILE A 269 -3.13 20.90 -15.22
N LYS A 270 -1.86 21.26 -15.39
CA LYS A 270 -1.38 22.15 -16.45
C LYS A 270 -1.45 21.44 -17.80
N PRO A 271 -1.54 22.19 -18.91
CA PRO A 271 -1.57 21.61 -20.24
C PRO A 271 -0.42 20.62 -20.44
N PHE A 272 -0.75 19.40 -20.87
CA PHE A 272 0.27 18.39 -21.17
C PHE A 272 -0.06 17.60 -22.41
N ASP A 273 0.98 17.14 -23.08
CA ASP A 273 0.92 16.24 -24.21
C ASP A 273 1.36 14.85 -23.78
N PHE A 274 0.64 13.84 -24.27
CA PHE A 274 0.89 12.45 -23.95
C PHE A 274 0.44 11.57 -25.10
N TYR A 275 1.12 10.46 -25.31
CA TYR A 275 0.70 9.42 -26.25
C TYR A 275 1.02 8.04 -25.70
N ILE A 276 0.37 7.02 -26.27
CA ILE A 276 0.69 5.62 -26.01
C ILE A 276 0.55 4.79 -27.29
N ARG A 277 1.53 3.92 -27.54
CA ARG A 277 1.55 3.00 -28.68
C ARG A 277 0.98 1.63 -28.28
N LYS A 278 0.61 0.86 -29.29
CA LYS A 278 0.12 -0.50 -29.10
C LYS A 278 1.18 -1.37 -28.44
N GLY A 279 0.82 -2.06 -27.36
CA GLY A 279 1.75 -2.93 -26.63
C GLY A 279 2.79 -2.20 -25.78
N GLU A 280 2.73 -0.87 -25.69
CA GLU A 280 3.61 -0.09 -24.83
C GLU A 280 3.17 -0.15 -23.37
N VAL A 281 4.15 -0.28 -22.46
CA VAL A 281 3.95 0.00 -21.04
C VAL A 281 4.69 1.29 -20.74
N ASN A 282 3.94 2.35 -20.44
CA ASN A 282 4.50 3.60 -19.94
C ASN A 282 4.04 3.89 -18.52
N GLY A 283 4.62 4.91 -17.89
CA GLY A 283 4.23 5.28 -16.55
C GLY A 283 4.32 6.78 -16.29
N PHE A 284 3.54 7.25 -15.32
CA PHE A 284 3.69 8.59 -14.77
C PHE A 284 4.42 8.50 -13.43
N THR A 285 5.53 9.21 -13.29
CA THR A 285 6.35 9.28 -12.07
C THR A 285 6.45 10.72 -11.57
N GLY A 286 6.86 10.90 -10.32
CA GLY A 286 6.98 12.20 -9.66
C GLY A 286 6.65 12.10 -8.19
N LEU A 287 6.87 13.17 -7.43
CA LEU A 287 6.57 13.23 -6.01
C LEU A 287 5.07 13.11 -5.73
N LEU A 288 4.71 12.77 -4.49
CA LEU A 288 3.31 12.76 -4.05
C LEU A 288 2.66 14.13 -4.31
N GLY A 289 1.45 14.13 -4.90
CA GLY A 289 0.76 15.35 -5.28
C GLY A 289 1.28 16.02 -6.56
N SER A 290 2.20 15.40 -7.30
CA SER A 290 2.75 15.94 -8.56
C SER A 290 1.74 15.97 -9.71
N GLY A 291 0.58 15.33 -9.58
CA GLY A 291 -0.47 15.34 -10.60
C GLY A 291 -0.57 14.06 -11.43
N ARG A 292 0.11 12.98 -11.05
CA ARG A 292 0.11 11.68 -11.79
C ARG A 292 -1.30 11.13 -11.98
N SER A 293 -2.01 10.89 -10.87
CA SER A 293 -3.37 10.34 -10.85
C SER A 293 -4.37 11.27 -11.52
N GLU A 294 -4.24 12.59 -11.33
CA GLU A 294 -5.11 13.56 -11.96
C GLU A 294 -4.98 13.59 -13.49
N CYS A 295 -3.77 13.35 -14.05
CA CYS A 295 -3.57 13.21 -15.49
C CYS A 295 -4.38 12.05 -16.06
N VAL A 296 -4.26 10.87 -15.46
CA VAL A 296 -4.95 9.67 -15.97
C VAL A 296 -6.45 9.69 -15.68
N ARG A 297 -6.89 10.31 -14.59
CA ARG A 297 -8.30 10.58 -14.30
C ARG A 297 -8.92 11.49 -15.35
N ALA A 298 -8.19 12.51 -15.84
CA ALA A 298 -8.63 13.37 -16.93
C ALA A 298 -8.75 12.59 -18.26
N ILE A 299 -7.79 11.72 -18.58
CA ILE A 299 -7.83 10.85 -19.76
C ILE A 299 -9.04 9.90 -19.70
N PHE A 300 -9.34 9.34 -18.53
CA PHE A 300 -10.49 8.45 -18.32
C PHE A 300 -11.83 9.19 -18.22
N GLY A 301 -11.82 10.51 -18.09
CA GLY A 301 -13.04 11.32 -17.91
C GLY A 301 -13.65 11.23 -16.52
N ALA A 302 -12.86 10.82 -15.51
CA ALA A 302 -13.23 10.87 -14.10
C ALA A 302 -13.15 12.32 -13.59
N ASP A 303 -12.15 13.07 -14.04
CA ASP A 303 -12.05 14.51 -13.84
C ASP A 303 -12.49 15.25 -15.11
N ARG A 304 -13.18 16.41 -14.93
CA ARG A 304 -13.69 17.17 -16.06
C ARG A 304 -12.56 17.84 -16.83
N VAL A 305 -12.43 17.49 -18.11
CA VAL A 305 -11.53 18.15 -19.06
C VAL A 305 -12.04 19.58 -19.34
N ILE A 306 -11.15 20.56 -19.23
CA ILE A 306 -11.44 21.98 -19.46
C ILE A 306 -10.70 22.55 -20.68
N GLY A 307 -9.75 21.81 -21.25
CA GLY A 307 -9.00 22.19 -22.46
C GLY A 307 -8.22 21.01 -23.02
N GLY A 308 -7.80 21.14 -24.26
CA GLY A 308 -7.06 20.13 -25.00
C GLY A 308 -7.94 19.18 -25.81
N LYS A 309 -7.28 18.18 -26.41
CA LYS A 309 -7.93 17.19 -27.29
C LYS A 309 -7.44 15.78 -26.96
N ILE A 310 -8.30 14.81 -27.16
CA ILE A 310 -7.96 13.39 -27.08
C ILE A 310 -8.22 12.77 -28.47
N ARG A 311 -7.25 11.99 -28.96
CA ARG A 311 -7.38 11.24 -30.21
C ARG A 311 -7.22 9.74 -29.97
N LYS A 312 -7.93 8.96 -30.76
CA LYS A 312 -7.77 7.53 -30.90
C LYS A 312 -7.49 7.18 -32.36
N ASN A 313 -6.36 6.53 -32.64
CA ASN A 313 -5.94 6.20 -34.01
C ASN A 313 -6.01 7.42 -34.94
N GLY A 314 -5.49 8.57 -34.49
CA GLY A 314 -5.49 9.86 -35.19
C GLY A 314 -6.84 10.58 -35.28
N LYS A 315 -7.95 10.00 -34.83
CA LYS A 315 -9.28 10.60 -34.87
C LYS A 315 -9.61 11.23 -33.50
N GLU A 316 -10.06 12.48 -33.52
CA GLU A 316 -10.52 13.16 -32.30
C GLU A 316 -11.73 12.45 -31.69
N ILE A 317 -11.67 12.16 -30.41
CA ILE A 317 -12.74 11.59 -29.62
C ILE A 317 -13.09 12.50 -28.45
N LYS A 318 -14.36 12.50 -28.05
CA LYS A 318 -14.81 13.28 -26.90
C LYS A 318 -15.03 12.37 -25.70
N ILE A 319 -14.29 12.61 -24.63
CA ILE A 319 -14.44 11.94 -23.35
C ILE A 319 -14.89 12.98 -22.33
N SER A 320 -16.15 12.90 -21.91
CA SER A 320 -16.75 13.82 -20.94
C SER A 320 -17.05 13.15 -19.61
N LYS A 321 -17.08 11.83 -19.58
CA LYS A 321 -17.37 10.99 -18.42
C LYS A 321 -16.81 9.57 -18.64
N PRO A 322 -16.62 8.77 -17.57
CA PRO A 322 -16.00 7.43 -17.65
C PRO A 322 -16.60 6.49 -18.70
N ILE A 323 -17.93 6.52 -18.90
CA ILE A 323 -18.57 5.67 -19.90
C ILE A 323 -18.12 5.98 -21.33
N ASP A 324 -17.74 7.23 -21.62
CA ASP A 324 -17.23 7.59 -22.93
C ASP A 324 -15.84 7.00 -23.16
N ALA A 325 -14.97 6.99 -22.14
CA ALA A 325 -13.66 6.32 -22.16
C ALA A 325 -13.82 4.81 -22.35
N MET A 326 -14.71 4.18 -21.58
CA MET A 326 -15.00 2.75 -21.67
C MET A 326 -15.46 2.33 -23.07
N LYS A 327 -16.34 3.12 -23.71
CA LYS A 327 -16.80 2.88 -25.09
C LYS A 327 -15.68 3.03 -26.13
N ASN A 328 -14.64 3.78 -25.81
CA ASN A 328 -13.45 3.93 -26.62
C ASN A 328 -12.37 2.92 -26.29
N GLY A 329 -12.64 1.92 -25.44
CA GLY A 329 -11.71 0.84 -25.10
C GLY A 329 -10.66 1.25 -24.07
N ILE A 330 -10.93 2.26 -23.24
CA ILE A 330 -10.07 2.67 -22.12
C ILE A 330 -10.63 2.10 -20.83
N ALA A 331 -9.79 1.46 -20.03
CA ALA A 331 -10.08 0.94 -18.71
C ALA A 331 -9.22 1.66 -17.66
N TYR A 332 -9.73 1.81 -16.44
CA TYR A 332 -9.03 2.52 -15.36
C TYR A 332 -9.19 1.84 -14.01
N LEU A 333 -8.08 1.43 -13.43
CA LEU A 333 -8.00 0.93 -12.06
C LEU A 333 -7.54 2.09 -11.16
N PRO A 334 -8.38 2.54 -10.20
CA PRO A 334 -8.11 3.72 -9.39
C PRO A 334 -7.13 3.43 -8.24
N GLU A 335 -6.47 4.49 -7.74
CA GLU A 335 -5.54 4.47 -6.62
C GLU A 335 -6.20 3.96 -5.32
N ASP A 336 -7.36 4.52 -4.96
CA ASP A 336 -8.10 4.05 -3.78
C ASP A 336 -9.02 2.88 -4.11
N ARG A 337 -8.48 1.68 -3.88
CA ARG A 337 -9.22 0.43 -4.08
C ARG A 337 -10.52 0.37 -3.27
N LYS A 338 -10.50 0.85 -2.01
CA LYS A 338 -11.62 0.69 -1.08
C LYS A 338 -12.77 1.65 -1.40
N VAL A 339 -12.45 2.88 -1.80
CA VAL A 339 -13.43 3.95 -2.06
C VAL A 339 -13.93 3.88 -3.50
N ASP A 340 -13.00 3.82 -4.46
CA ASP A 340 -13.31 3.95 -5.89
C ASP A 340 -13.24 2.62 -6.65
N GLY A 341 -12.54 1.62 -6.09
CA GLY A 341 -12.26 0.36 -6.79
C GLY A 341 -13.33 -0.70 -6.62
N ILE A 342 -13.70 -1.06 -5.39
CA ILE A 342 -14.63 -2.16 -5.10
C ILE A 342 -16.00 -1.67 -4.66
N VAL A 343 -17.04 -2.50 -4.93
CA VAL A 343 -18.32 -2.37 -4.23
C VAL A 343 -18.37 -3.45 -3.16
N GLY A 344 -17.97 -3.10 -1.93
CA GLY A 344 -17.60 -4.01 -0.85
C GLY A 344 -18.66 -5.06 -0.50
N ASP A 345 -19.94 -4.70 -0.54
CA ASP A 345 -21.06 -5.58 -0.19
C ASP A 345 -21.49 -6.50 -1.33
N LEU A 346 -21.06 -6.21 -2.56
CA LEU A 346 -21.35 -7.09 -3.70
C LEU A 346 -20.38 -8.28 -3.73
N SER A 347 -20.84 -9.35 -4.38
CA SER A 347 -20.05 -10.56 -4.58
C SER A 347 -18.84 -10.33 -5.50
N VAL A 348 -17.86 -11.24 -5.47
CA VAL A 348 -16.75 -11.28 -6.42
C VAL A 348 -17.27 -11.27 -7.85
N ARG A 349 -18.27 -12.14 -8.17
CA ARG A 349 -18.94 -12.18 -9.48
C ARG A 349 -19.47 -10.82 -9.89
N ASP A 350 -20.26 -10.18 -9.02
CA ASP A 350 -20.93 -8.92 -9.38
C ASP A 350 -19.93 -7.80 -9.56
N ASN A 351 -18.83 -7.81 -8.80
CA ASN A 351 -17.71 -6.88 -9.00
C ASN A 351 -16.98 -7.14 -10.34
N ILE A 352 -16.78 -8.39 -10.75
CA ILE A 352 -16.13 -8.73 -12.04
C ILE A 352 -16.97 -8.24 -13.22
N ILE A 353 -18.27 -8.53 -13.23
CA ILE A 353 -19.13 -8.21 -14.39
C ILE A 353 -19.55 -6.74 -14.48
N LEU A 354 -19.29 -5.92 -13.45
CA LEU A 354 -19.84 -4.58 -13.28
C LEU A 354 -19.59 -3.68 -14.51
N ALA A 355 -18.35 -3.57 -14.96
CA ALA A 355 -17.99 -2.71 -16.09
C ALA A 355 -18.59 -3.20 -17.41
N ALA A 356 -18.54 -4.50 -17.66
CA ALA A 356 -19.15 -5.12 -18.83
C ALA A 356 -20.69 -4.95 -18.84
N GLN A 357 -21.33 -5.02 -17.64
CA GLN A 357 -22.76 -4.77 -17.50
C GLN A 357 -23.11 -3.30 -17.84
N VAL A 358 -22.27 -2.34 -17.39
CA VAL A 358 -22.45 -0.91 -17.71
C VAL A 358 -22.37 -0.68 -19.22
N LEU A 359 -21.39 -1.27 -19.91
CA LEU A 359 -21.25 -1.16 -21.36
C LEU A 359 -22.43 -1.80 -22.11
N ARG A 360 -22.93 -2.93 -21.61
CA ARG A 360 -24.10 -3.62 -22.21
C ARG A 360 -25.40 -2.83 -22.04
N GLY A 361 -25.50 -2.05 -20.97
CA GLY A 361 -26.65 -1.21 -20.64
C GLY A 361 -27.54 -1.78 -19.53
N PHE A 362 -28.16 -0.87 -18.79
CA PHE A 362 -28.98 -1.16 -17.60
C PHE A 362 -30.13 -2.13 -17.88
N PHE A 363 -30.82 -1.98 -19.01
CA PHE A 363 -32.00 -2.83 -19.39
C PHE A 363 -31.64 -4.18 -20.04
N ARG A 364 -30.36 -4.56 -20.08
CA ARG A 364 -29.86 -5.78 -20.66
C ARG A 364 -28.96 -6.56 -19.70
N PRO A 365 -29.50 -7.00 -18.53
CA PRO A 365 -28.67 -7.69 -17.53
C PRO A 365 -28.11 -9.00 -18.09
N PHE A 366 -26.93 -9.40 -17.60
CA PHE A 366 -26.44 -10.75 -17.83
C PHE A 366 -27.32 -11.74 -17.09
N SER A 367 -27.60 -12.89 -17.71
CA SER A 367 -28.19 -14.01 -16.99
C SER A 367 -27.23 -14.52 -15.91
N LYS A 368 -27.77 -15.13 -14.84
CA LYS A 368 -26.92 -15.68 -13.76
C LYS A 368 -25.90 -16.69 -14.30
N ALA A 369 -26.27 -17.48 -15.29
CA ALA A 369 -25.37 -18.45 -15.93
C ALA A 369 -24.22 -17.76 -16.68
N GLN A 370 -24.49 -16.68 -17.42
CA GLN A 370 -23.44 -15.89 -18.08
C GLN A 370 -22.51 -15.20 -17.08
N ALA A 371 -23.07 -14.58 -16.04
CA ALA A 371 -22.31 -13.92 -14.99
C ALA A 371 -21.39 -14.90 -14.27
N ASN A 372 -21.88 -16.10 -13.92
CA ASN A 372 -21.07 -17.14 -13.31
C ASN A 372 -19.94 -17.59 -14.24
N LYS A 373 -20.24 -17.84 -15.54
CA LYS A 373 -19.23 -18.23 -16.51
C LYS A 373 -18.08 -17.23 -16.58
N PHE A 374 -18.39 -15.92 -16.68
CA PHE A 374 -17.37 -14.88 -16.69
C PHE A 374 -16.56 -14.83 -15.38
N ALA A 375 -17.26 -14.91 -14.24
CA ALA A 375 -16.58 -14.91 -12.95
C ALA A 375 -15.62 -16.10 -12.80
N ASP A 376 -16.07 -17.31 -13.12
CA ASP A 376 -15.25 -18.52 -13.01
C ASP A 376 -14.03 -18.47 -13.94
N GLU A 377 -14.22 -17.95 -15.17
CA GLU A 377 -13.13 -17.78 -16.14
C GLU A 377 -12.05 -16.83 -15.59
N TYR A 378 -12.42 -15.65 -15.09
CA TYR A 378 -11.46 -14.66 -14.61
C TYR A 378 -10.90 -14.99 -13.22
N ILE A 379 -11.67 -15.67 -12.36
CA ILE A 379 -11.15 -16.21 -11.09
C ILE A 379 -10.01 -17.19 -11.39
N LYS A 380 -10.18 -18.06 -12.37
CA LYS A 380 -9.16 -19.02 -12.78
C LYS A 380 -7.99 -18.33 -13.50
N LEU A 381 -8.26 -17.41 -14.43
CA LEU A 381 -7.23 -16.72 -15.23
C LEU A 381 -6.26 -15.92 -14.36
N LEU A 382 -6.78 -15.24 -13.33
CA LEU A 382 -5.99 -14.37 -12.43
C LEU A 382 -5.67 -15.05 -11.09
N GLU A 383 -5.98 -16.34 -10.96
CA GLU A 383 -5.73 -17.12 -9.73
C GLU A 383 -6.27 -16.41 -8.47
N ILE A 384 -7.52 -15.91 -8.54
CA ILE A 384 -8.16 -15.21 -7.43
C ILE A 384 -8.49 -16.19 -6.32
N LYS A 385 -7.90 -16.02 -5.15
CA LYS A 385 -8.17 -16.88 -3.98
C LYS A 385 -9.48 -16.44 -3.31
N THR A 386 -10.56 -17.17 -3.59
CA THR A 386 -11.90 -16.96 -3.02
C THR A 386 -12.57 -18.31 -2.75
N ALA A 387 -13.46 -18.35 -1.75
CA ALA A 387 -14.24 -19.56 -1.47
C ALA A 387 -15.27 -19.87 -2.58
N SER A 388 -15.85 -18.82 -3.18
CA SER A 388 -16.78 -18.91 -4.31
C SER A 388 -16.92 -17.56 -5.01
N ALA A 389 -17.53 -17.56 -6.20
CA ALA A 389 -17.89 -16.32 -6.89
C ALA A 389 -18.96 -15.48 -6.14
N ASP A 390 -19.73 -16.08 -5.25
CA ASP A 390 -20.75 -15.42 -4.43
C ASP A 390 -20.18 -14.77 -3.15
N THR A 391 -18.89 -14.98 -2.84
CA THR A 391 -18.21 -14.40 -1.67
C THR A 391 -18.21 -12.87 -1.76
N PRO A 392 -18.60 -12.12 -0.68
CA PRO A 392 -18.50 -10.67 -0.67
C PRO A 392 -17.04 -10.22 -0.83
N ILE A 393 -16.78 -9.28 -1.75
CA ILE A 393 -15.40 -8.87 -2.10
C ILE A 393 -14.63 -8.28 -0.90
N LYS A 394 -15.32 -7.61 0.03
CA LYS A 394 -14.72 -7.05 1.25
C LYS A 394 -14.04 -8.09 2.14
N SER A 395 -14.39 -9.36 2.04
CA SER A 395 -13.78 -10.44 2.83
C SER A 395 -12.47 -10.98 2.24
N LEU A 396 -12.10 -10.58 1.02
CA LEU A 396 -10.87 -11.00 0.37
C LEU A 396 -9.68 -10.17 0.87
N SER A 397 -8.46 -10.74 0.77
CA SER A 397 -7.22 -9.98 0.96
C SER A 397 -7.07 -8.88 -0.09
N GLY A 398 -6.28 -7.84 0.22
CA GLY A 398 -6.06 -6.70 -0.68
C GLY A 398 -5.60 -7.10 -2.08
N GLY A 399 -4.68 -8.07 -2.19
CA GLY A 399 -4.21 -8.57 -3.48
C GLY A 399 -5.31 -9.27 -4.28
N ASN A 400 -6.17 -10.06 -3.63
CA ASN A 400 -7.28 -10.69 -4.34
C ASN A 400 -8.37 -9.69 -4.73
N GLN A 401 -8.63 -8.65 -3.92
CA GLN A 401 -9.50 -7.53 -4.32
C GLN A 401 -8.96 -6.82 -5.57
N GLN A 402 -7.64 -6.60 -5.63
CA GLN A 402 -6.98 -5.98 -6.78
C GLN A 402 -7.13 -6.82 -8.04
N LYS A 403 -6.93 -8.13 -7.93
CA LYS A 403 -7.16 -9.08 -9.03
C LYS A 403 -8.62 -9.08 -9.51
N VAL A 404 -9.60 -8.93 -8.62
CA VAL A 404 -11.02 -8.79 -8.99
C VAL A 404 -11.27 -7.51 -9.78
N ILE A 405 -10.66 -6.37 -9.40
CA ILE A 405 -10.79 -5.12 -10.16
C ILE A 405 -10.13 -5.25 -11.54
N LEU A 406 -8.96 -5.89 -11.61
CA LEU A 406 -8.33 -6.21 -12.90
C LEU A 406 -9.22 -7.09 -13.77
N ALA A 407 -9.82 -8.15 -13.21
CA ALA A 407 -10.77 -9.00 -13.91
C ALA A 407 -11.95 -8.22 -14.49
N ARG A 408 -12.52 -7.28 -13.70
CA ARG A 408 -13.59 -6.37 -14.12
C ARG A 408 -13.24 -5.63 -15.41
N TRP A 409 -12.03 -5.07 -15.46
CA TRP A 409 -11.61 -4.30 -16.60
C TRP A 409 -11.20 -5.16 -17.79
N LEU A 410 -10.50 -6.26 -17.58
CA LEU A 410 -10.10 -7.18 -18.62
C LEU A 410 -11.31 -7.82 -19.32
N LEU A 411 -12.43 -8.05 -18.60
CA LEU A 411 -13.69 -8.53 -19.18
C LEU A 411 -14.30 -7.56 -20.20
N THR A 412 -13.92 -6.27 -20.18
CA THR A 412 -14.37 -5.31 -21.19
C THR A 412 -13.53 -5.34 -22.46
N HIS A 413 -12.47 -6.14 -22.53
CA HIS A 413 -11.49 -6.22 -23.63
C HIS A 413 -10.92 -4.84 -24.01
N PRO A 414 -10.28 -4.12 -23.10
CA PRO A 414 -9.78 -2.77 -23.37
C PRO A 414 -8.58 -2.80 -24.33
N GLU A 415 -8.44 -1.76 -25.14
CA GLU A 415 -7.23 -1.51 -25.94
C GLU A 415 -6.17 -0.77 -25.12
N TYR A 416 -6.61 -0.01 -24.11
CA TYR A 416 -5.77 0.78 -23.24
C TYR A 416 -6.20 0.60 -21.79
N LEU A 417 -5.28 0.13 -20.93
CA LEU A 417 -5.48 -0.12 -19.52
C LEU A 417 -4.63 0.84 -18.69
N ILE A 418 -5.27 1.62 -17.85
CA ILE A 418 -4.61 2.53 -16.91
C ILE A 418 -4.67 1.90 -15.52
N LEU A 419 -3.51 1.76 -14.88
CA LEU A 419 -3.33 1.19 -13.55
C LEU A 419 -2.70 2.24 -12.64
N ASP A 420 -3.50 2.78 -11.73
CA ASP A 420 -3.08 3.81 -10.79
C ASP A 420 -2.82 3.16 -9.42
N GLU A 421 -1.54 3.08 -9.03
CA GLU A 421 -1.05 2.42 -7.82
C GLU A 421 -1.59 0.97 -7.64
N PRO A 422 -1.51 0.10 -8.68
CA PRO A 422 -2.14 -1.23 -8.64
C PRO A 422 -1.53 -2.17 -7.60
N THR A 423 -0.34 -1.85 -7.11
CA THR A 423 0.44 -2.63 -6.16
C THR A 423 0.44 -2.07 -4.74
N ARG A 424 -0.27 -0.96 -4.51
CA ARG A 424 -0.32 -0.30 -3.20
C ARG A 424 -1.06 -1.14 -2.16
N GLY A 425 -0.39 -1.39 -1.02
CA GLY A 425 -0.99 -2.09 0.12
C GLY A 425 -1.31 -3.56 -0.14
N ILE A 426 -0.54 -4.22 -1.00
CA ILE A 426 -0.58 -5.65 -1.24
C ILE A 426 0.79 -6.29 -0.95
N ASP A 427 0.81 -7.60 -0.77
CA ASP A 427 2.05 -8.33 -0.53
C ASP A 427 2.96 -8.42 -1.76
N ILE A 428 4.25 -8.67 -1.51
CA ILE A 428 5.30 -8.67 -2.54
C ILE A 428 5.02 -9.73 -3.61
N GLY A 429 4.54 -10.91 -3.22
CA GLY A 429 4.22 -11.98 -4.18
C GLY A 429 3.15 -11.53 -5.19
N THR A 430 2.06 -10.95 -4.68
CA THR A 430 0.99 -10.43 -5.54
C THR A 430 1.45 -9.23 -6.39
N LYS A 431 2.36 -8.37 -5.87
CA LYS A 431 2.96 -7.28 -6.67
C LYS A 431 3.66 -7.82 -7.92
N ILE A 432 4.51 -8.83 -7.72
CA ILE A 432 5.25 -9.49 -8.83
C ILE A 432 4.29 -10.13 -9.84
N GLU A 433 3.23 -10.81 -9.35
CA GLU A 433 2.21 -11.40 -10.23
C GLU A 433 1.50 -10.35 -11.08
N ILE A 434 1.16 -9.18 -10.51
CA ILE A 434 0.54 -8.07 -11.26
C ILE A 434 1.51 -7.49 -12.29
N GLN A 435 2.79 -7.29 -11.95
CA GLN A 435 3.80 -6.79 -12.88
C GLN A 435 3.99 -7.77 -14.06
N LYS A 436 4.10 -9.07 -13.79
CA LYS A 436 4.18 -10.11 -14.84
C LYS A 436 2.93 -10.11 -15.73
N LEU A 437 1.74 -9.97 -15.13
CA LEU A 437 0.50 -9.86 -15.89
C LEU A 437 0.49 -8.64 -16.81
N VAL A 438 0.93 -7.47 -16.33
CA VAL A 438 1.00 -6.24 -17.13
C VAL A 438 1.92 -6.43 -18.35
N LEU A 439 3.10 -6.99 -18.14
CA LEU A 439 4.05 -7.25 -19.24
C LEU A 439 3.50 -8.28 -20.24
N LYS A 440 2.82 -9.31 -19.76
CA LYS A 440 2.14 -10.28 -20.62
C LYS A 440 1.04 -9.63 -21.45
N LEU A 441 0.17 -8.83 -20.86
CA LEU A 441 -0.89 -8.12 -21.58
C LEU A 441 -0.33 -7.17 -22.64
N ALA A 442 0.78 -6.48 -22.33
CA ALA A 442 1.47 -5.63 -23.28
C ALA A 442 2.04 -6.41 -24.45
N SER A 443 2.69 -7.56 -24.21
CA SER A 443 3.19 -8.44 -25.26
C SER A 443 2.08 -9.00 -26.17
N GLU A 444 0.86 -9.12 -25.66
CA GLU A 444 -0.34 -9.49 -26.41
C GLU A 444 -0.95 -8.29 -27.17
N GLY A 445 -0.37 -7.10 -27.04
CA GLY A 445 -0.72 -5.89 -27.79
C GLY A 445 -1.66 -4.92 -27.05
N MET A 446 -1.90 -5.09 -25.75
CA MET A 446 -2.61 -4.11 -24.93
C MET A 446 -1.67 -2.96 -24.58
N SER A 447 -2.15 -1.71 -24.69
CA SER A 447 -1.41 -0.54 -24.21
C SER A 447 -1.65 -0.38 -22.72
N VAL A 448 -0.61 -0.13 -21.92
CA VAL A 448 -0.75 -0.02 -20.46
C VAL A 448 -0.04 1.22 -19.93
N THR A 449 -0.75 2.02 -19.14
CA THR A 449 -0.12 3.01 -18.25
C THR A 449 -0.07 2.44 -16.84
N PHE A 450 1.13 2.34 -16.29
CA PHE A 450 1.40 1.82 -14.96
C PHE A 450 1.96 2.93 -14.08
N ILE A 451 1.25 3.29 -13.01
CA ILE A 451 1.66 4.31 -12.04
C ILE A 451 1.98 3.63 -10.73
N SER A 452 3.16 3.86 -10.18
CA SER A 452 3.55 3.39 -8.86
C SER A 452 4.36 4.46 -8.14
N SER A 453 4.21 4.53 -6.83
CA SER A 453 5.06 5.31 -5.94
C SER A 453 6.44 4.66 -5.75
N GLU A 454 6.57 3.37 -6.05
CA GLU A 454 7.83 2.62 -5.96
C GLU A 454 8.59 2.71 -7.28
N THR A 455 9.67 3.47 -7.30
CA THR A 455 10.49 3.71 -8.51
C THR A 455 11.00 2.39 -9.12
N ASP A 456 11.36 1.42 -8.30
CA ASP A 456 11.85 0.12 -8.76
C ASP A 456 10.80 -0.69 -9.54
N GLU A 457 9.51 -0.55 -9.16
CA GLU A 457 8.41 -1.16 -9.93
C GLU A 457 8.28 -0.52 -11.31
N MET A 458 8.38 0.81 -11.36
CA MET A 458 8.32 1.57 -12.61
C MET A 458 9.46 1.20 -13.56
N LEU A 459 10.69 1.11 -13.04
CA LEU A 459 11.89 0.76 -13.82
C LEU A 459 11.87 -0.69 -14.34
N ARG A 460 11.18 -1.61 -13.65
CA ARG A 460 11.03 -2.99 -14.10
C ARG A 460 9.90 -3.18 -15.10
N THR A 461 8.90 -2.31 -15.10
CA THR A 461 7.64 -2.56 -15.80
C THR A 461 7.47 -1.64 -17.02
N CYS A 462 7.98 -0.40 -16.95
CA CYS A 462 7.74 0.61 -17.97
C CYS A 462 8.92 0.73 -18.95
N SER A 463 8.62 0.94 -20.23
CA SER A 463 9.59 1.28 -21.28
C SER A 463 9.81 2.78 -21.43
N ARG A 464 8.89 3.59 -20.90
CA ARG A 464 8.93 5.06 -20.94
C ARG A 464 8.25 5.64 -19.70
N LEU A 465 8.86 6.66 -19.10
CA LEU A 465 8.32 7.37 -17.95
C LEU A 465 8.06 8.83 -18.28
N ILE A 466 6.88 9.29 -17.93
CA ILE A 466 6.47 10.68 -17.97
C ILE A 466 6.70 11.26 -16.56
N VAL A 467 7.56 12.27 -16.44
CA VAL A 467 7.90 12.87 -15.15
C VAL A 467 7.01 14.07 -14.87
N MET A 468 6.34 14.02 -13.73
CA MET A 468 5.43 15.08 -13.27
C MET A 468 6.00 15.81 -12.06
N ARG A 469 5.86 17.15 -12.05
CA ARG A 469 6.19 18.02 -10.91
C ARG A 469 5.20 19.19 -10.88
N ASP A 470 4.65 19.48 -9.71
CA ASP A 470 3.73 20.62 -9.49
C ASP A 470 2.57 20.65 -10.51
N ARG A 471 2.01 19.47 -10.81
CA ARG A 471 0.92 19.27 -11.79
C ARG A 471 1.28 19.63 -13.23
N LYS A 472 2.56 19.62 -13.56
CA LYS A 472 3.10 19.89 -14.89
C LYS A 472 3.98 18.72 -15.33
N LYS A 473 3.91 18.32 -16.59
CA LYS A 473 4.88 17.41 -17.20
C LYS A 473 6.20 18.18 -17.35
N VAL A 474 7.28 17.65 -16.77
CA VAL A 474 8.61 18.27 -16.79
C VAL A 474 9.61 17.51 -17.65
N GLY A 475 9.31 16.27 -18.06
CA GLY A 475 10.16 15.50 -18.94
C GLY A 475 9.60 14.14 -19.28
N GLU A 476 10.30 13.43 -20.18
CA GLU A 476 10.12 12.01 -20.49
C GLU A 476 11.47 11.32 -20.42
N ILE A 477 11.47 10.08 -19.94
CA ILE A 477 12.68 9.26 -19.80
C ILE A 477 12.43 7.93 -20.51
N THR A 478 13.36 7.52 -21.37
CA THR A 478 13.26 6.29 -22.16
C THR A 478 14.61 5.59 -22.29
N GLY A 479 14.61 4.34 -22.67
CA GLY A 479 15.82 3.58 -23.04
C GLY A 479 16.85 3.48 -21.91
N GLU A 480 18.11 3.78 -22.20
CA GLU A 480 19.22 3.70 -21.24
C GLU A 480 19.14 4.72 -20.11
N ASP A 481 18.37 5.79 -20.29
CA ASP A 481 18.14 6.84 -19.29
C ASP A 481 17.12 6.42 -18.21
N LEU A 482 16.46 5.28 -18.33
CA LEU A 482 15.53 4.74 -17.35
C LEU A 482 16.29 4.28 -16.08
N THR A 483 16.73 5.25 -15.30
CA THR A 483 17.45 5.05 -14.05
C THR A 483 16.85 5.88 -12.91
N GLN A 484 16.99 5.40 -11.69
CA GLN A 484 16.53 6.13 -10.51
C GLN A 484 17.17 7.51 -10.40
N SER A 485 18.48 7.63 -10.71
CA SER A 485 19.20 8.91 -10.69
C SER A 485 18.57 9.90 -11.67
N LYS A 486 18.32 9.48 -12.92
CA LYS A 486 17.75 10.36 -13.94
C LYS A 486 16.33 10.80 -13.61
N ILE A 487 15.51 9.92 -13.01
CA ILE A 487 14.18 10.26 -12.53
C ILE A 487 14.28 11.38 -11.48
N MET A 488 15.17 11.22 -10.49
CA MET A 488 15.36 12.20 -9.41
C MET A 488 15.90 13.52 -9.94
N ASP A 489 16.87 13.49 -10.85
CA ASP A 489 17.42 14.70 -11.49
C ASP A 489 16.34 15.46 -12.25
N THR A 490 15.50 14.75 -13.03
CA THR A 490 14.41 15.37 -13.78
C THR A 490 13.34 15.97 -12.86
N ILE A 491 12.99 15.28 -11.76
CA ILE A 491 12.08 15.83 -10.73
C ILE A 491 12.69 17.08 -10.07
N ALA A 492 13.99 17.09 -9.82
CA ALA A 492 14.69 18.22 -9.20
C ALA A 492 14.86 19.44 -10.13
N GLY A 493 14.61 19.29 -11.45
CA GLY A 493 14.76 20.38 -12.44
C GLY A 493 16.15 20.44 -13.06
N GLY A 494 16.93 19.36 -13.04
CA GLY A 494 18.28 19.29 -13.63
C GLY A 494 18.35 19.56 -15.12
N ASP A 495 17.27 19.34 -15.86
CA ASP A 495 17.19 19.48 -17.32
C ASP A 495 16.69 20.86 -17.81
N GLU A 496 16.29 21.77 -16.92
CA GLU A 496 15.84 23.15 -17.32
C GLU A 496 16.99 24.04 -17.84
N LYS A 497 18.25 23.58 -17.84
CA LYS A 497 19.40 24.35 -18.33
C LYS A 497 19.74 24.14 -19.82
N HIS A 498 19.00 23.30 -20.54
CA HIS A 498 19.27 22.96 -21.94
C HIS A 498 18.03 22.97 -22.85
N ALA A 499 17.02 23.78 -22.57
CA ALA A 499 15.88 24.04 -23.45
C ALA A 499 15.89 25.48 -23.97
#